data_9d44f2718ce0dd682aeb9ae6eea3b894
#
_entry.id   9d44f2718ce0dd682aeb9ae6eea3b894
#
_cell.length_a   1.000
_cell.length_b   1.000
_cell.length_c   1.000
_cell.angle_alpha   90.00
_cell.angle_beta   90.00
_cell.angle_gamma   90.00
#
_symmetry.space_group_name_H-M   'P 1'
#
loop_
_entity.id
_entity.type
_entity.pdbx_description
1 polymer ?
#
loop_
_entity_poly.entity_id
_entity_poly.type
_entity_poly.pdbx_seq_one_letter_code
_entity_poly.pdbx_strand_id
1 'polypeptide(L)'
;LELGYRGFKIHGWKEGDPQRESAMILAVAERIGNRMDIMYDAACHLKTLTDAVRVGRVCDEQGLLWYEDPYADGGLTIRGHKSLREKVKTPIMIGEHVRNPEIHTELLVSGASDFGRVDPDYDGGITGSYKAAMAAESLGFDVEVHSCGPAMRQLMASLSRSNYYEINLVHPVAPNPWQLPIYLDEYSDELDCINSDGMVEVSSSPGLGVDYDWMMIERQTVERIIIE
;
A
#
# COMPACT_ATOMS: atom_id res chain seq x y z
N LEU A 1 11.05 2.14 -14.69
CA LEU A 1 12.42 1.75 -15.01
C LEU A 1 13.29 2.96 -15.33
N GLU A 2 12.93 3.75 -16.34
CA GLU A 2 13.71 4.93 -16.78
C GLU A 2 13.82 6.00 -15.70
N LEU A 3 12.82 6.11 -14.83
CA LEU A 3 12.79 7.01 -13.68
C LEU A 3 13.51 6.48 -12.43
N GLY A 4 13.99 5.23 -12.43
CA GLY A 4 14.73 4.65 -11.31
C GLY A 4 13.90 3.82 -10.33
N TYR A 5 12.59 3.67 -10.53
CA TYR A 5 11.74 2.83 -9.68
C TYR A 5 12.16 1.36 -9.71
N ARG A 6 12.16 0.72 -8.55
CA ARG A 6 12.58 -0.70 -8.38
C ARG A 6 11.41 -1.66 -8.21
N GLY A 7 10.24 -1.17 -7.85
CA GLY A 7 9.01 -1.94 -7.70
C GLY A 7 7.87 -1.34 -8.50
N PHE A 8 6.92 -2.18 -8.92
CA PHE A 8 5.70 -1.77 -9.61
C PHE A 8 4.52 -2.59 -9.08
N LYS A 9 3.57 -1.91 -8.43
CA LYS A 9 2.33 -2.52 -7.95
C LYS A 9 1.24 -2.32 -8.98
N ILE A 10 0.67 -3.43 -9.45
CA ILE A 10 -0.48 -3.46 -10.34
C ILE A 10 -1.73 -3.33 -9.47
N HIS A 11 -2.60 -2.37 -9.76
CA HIS A 11 -3.90 -2.24 -9.11
C HIS A 11 -5.00 -2.89 -9.97
N GLY A 12 -5.82 -3.72 -9.35
CA GLY A 12 -6.89 -4.48 -10.00
C GLY A 12 -8.01 -3.62 -10.55
N TRP A 13 -8.80 -4.20 -11.43
CA TRP A 13 -9.95 -3.55 -12.03
C TRP A 13 -11.21 -3.75 -11.17
N LYS A 14 -12.03 -2.73 -11.07
CA LYS A 14 -13.26 -2.71 -10.26
C LYS A 14 -14.23 -3.88 -10.56
N GLU A 15 -14.20 -4.41 -11.78
CA GLU A 15 -15.06 -5.52 -12.21
C GLU A 15 -14.70 -6.84 -11.53
N GLY A 16 -13.43 -7.01 -11.12
CA GLY A 16 -12.92 -8.23 -10.49
C GLY A 16 -13.08 -9.46 -11.38
N ASP A 17 -12.79 -9.31 -12.68
CA ASP A 17 -12.80 -10.44 -13.63
C ASP A 17 -11.45 -11.16 -13.57
N PRO A 18 -11.39 -12.42 -13.08
CA PRO A 18 -10.12 -13.11 -12.92
C PRO A 18 -9.38 -13.37 -14.23
N GLN A 19 -10.05 -13.40 -15.39
CA GLN A 19 -9.38 -13.56 -16.68
C GLN A 19 -8.66 -12.28 -17.07
N ARG A 20 -9.31 -11.13 -16.90
CA ARG A 20 -8.75 -9.81 -17.18
C ARG A 20 -7.58 -9.49 -16.23
N GLU A 21 -7.75 -9.78 -14.93
CA GLU A 21 -6.69 -9.60 -13.94
C GLU A 21 -5.46 -10.45 -14.27
N SER A 22 -5.65 -11.73 -14.58
CA SER A 22 -4.58 -12.61 -14.99
C SER A 22 -3.85 -12.13 -16.24
N ALA A 23 -4.60 -11.68 -17.26
CA ALA A 23 -4.01 -11.15 -18.50
C ALA A 23 -3.19 -9.88 -18.27
N MET A 24 -3.63 -9.01 -17.37
CA MET A 24 -2.90 -7.80 -16.98
C MET A 24 -1.60 -8.14 -16.27
N ILE A 25 -1.61 -9.05 -15.30
CA ILE A 25 -0.40 -9.51 -14.60
C ILE A 25 0.60 -10.07 -15.60
N LEU A 26 0.18 -10.96 -16.50
CA LEU A 26 1.04 -11.54 -17.53
C LEU A 26 1.67 -10.49 -18.44
N ALA A 27 0.87 -9.52 -18.92
CA ALA A 27 1.35 -8.45 -19.79
C ALA A 27 2.38 -7.54 -19.10
N VAL A 28 2.17 -7.23 -17.82
CA VAL A 28 3.13 -6.44 -17.04
C VAL A 28 4.40 -7.25 -16.78
N ALA A 29 4.28 -8.52 -16.38
CA ALA A 29 5.42 -9.40 -16.14
C ALA A 29 6.27 -9.59 -17.39
N GLU A 30 5.65 -9.80 -18.55
CA GLU A 30 6.34 -9.87 -19.85
C GLU A 30 7.10 -8.56 -20.15
N ARG A 31 6.49 -7.40 -19.88
CA ARG A 31 7.09 -6.10 -20.16
C ARG A 31 8.22 -5.74 -19.21
N ILE A 32 8.10 -6.09 -17.94
CA ILE A 32 9.06 -5.74 -16.89
C ILE A 32 10.17 -6.77 -16.78
N GLY A 33 9.83 -8.06 -16.86
CA GLY A 33 10.76 -9.17 -16.61
C GLY A 33 11.37 -9.08 -15.20
N ASN A 34 12.64 -9.42 -15.08
CA ASN A 34 13.37 -9.41 -13.80
C ASN A 34 13.98 -8.04 -13.44
N ARG A 35 13.49 -6.94 -14.04
CA ARG A 35 14.08 -5.61 -13.88
C ARG A 35 13.48 -4.81 -12.74
N MET A 36 12.33 -5.23 -12.22
CA MET A 36 11.64 -4.64 -11.06
C MET A 36 10.93 -5.74 -10.30
N ASP A 37 10.72 -5.54 -9.02
CA ASP A 37 9.78 -6.33 -8.25
C ASP A 37 8.34 -5.99 -8.69
N ILE A 38 7.53 -7.01 -8.87
CA ILE A 38 6.12 -6.84 -9.26
C ILE A 38 5.24 -7.27 -8.09
N MET A 39 4.27 -6.45 -7.78
CA MET A 39 3.24 -6.71 -6.79
C MET A 39 1.87 -6.62 -7.46
N TYR A 40 0.89 -7.28 -6.91
CA TYR A 40 -0.48 -7.18 -7.39
C TYR A 40 -1.43 -6.93 -6.24
N ASP A 41 -2.21 -5.87 -6.38
CA ASP A 41 -3.27 -5.46 -5.47
C ASP A 41 -4.62 -5.66 -6.18
N ALA A 42 -5.40 -6.63 -5.71
CA ALA A 42 -6.74 -6.91 -6.24
C ALA A 42 -7.80 -5.95 -5.69
N ALA A 43 -7.44 -5.09 -4.73
CA ALA A 43 -8.32 -4.07 -4.12
C ALA A 43 -9.68 -4.64 -3.68
N CYS A 44 -9.69 -5.85 -3.15
CA CYS A 44 -10.91 -6.60 -2.75
C CYS A 44 -11.92 -6.82 -3.89
N HIS A 45 -11.54 -6.72 -5.15
CA HIS A 45 -12.50 -6.79 -6.26
C HIS A 45 -12.82 -8.22 -6.74
N LEU A 46 -11.97 -9.21 -6.51
CA LEU A 46 -12.28 -10.60 -6.84
C LEU A 46 -13.40 -11.12 -5.95
N LYS A 47 -14.40 -11.75 -6.55
CA LYS A 47 -15.71 -11.99 -5.86
C LYS A 47 -15.72 -13.24 -4.99
N THR A 48 -14.85 -14.20 -5.28
CA THR A 48 -14.85 -15.49 -4.58
C THR A 48 -13.43 -15.96 -4.29
N LEU A 49 -13.29 -16.84 -3.29
CA LEU A 49 -12.02 -17.52 -3.02
C LEU A 49 -11.49 -18.27 -4.28
N THR A 50 -12.39 -18.83 -5.09
CA THR A 50 -11.99 -19.51 -6.32
C THR A 50 -11.37 -18.55 -7.33
N ASP A 51 -11.91 -17.35 -7.48
CA ASP A 51 -11.35 -16.33 -8.36
C ASP A 51 -10.00 -15.84 -7.83
N ALA A 52 -9.89 -15.60 -6.52
CA ALA A 52 -8.63 -15.26 -5.88
C ALA A 52 -7.55 -16.34 -6.07
N VAL A 53 -7.91 -17.62 -5.97
CA VAL A 53 -6.98 -18.73 -6.24
C VAL A 53 -6.53 -18.75 -7.70
N ARG A 54 -7.42 -18.49 -8.66
CA ARG A 54 -7.06 -18.44 -10.08
C ARG A 54 -6.02 -17.36 -10.37
N VAL A 55 -6.25 -16.16 -9.88
CA VAL A 55 -5.34 -15.04 -10.07
C VAL A 55 -4.03 -15.27 -9.30
N GLY A 56 -4.14 -15.74 -8.05
CA GLY A 56 -2.97 -16.02 -7.20
C GLY A 56 -2.01 -17.06 -7.80
N ARG A 57 -2.52 -18.03 -8.58
CA ARG A 57 -1.65 -18.97 -9.32
C ARG A 57 -0.86 -18.28 -10.43
N VAL A 58 -1.44 -17.28 -11.07
CA VAL A 58 -0.69 -16.46 -12.04
C VAL A 58 0.37 -15.63 -11.31
N CYS A 59 0.05 -15.08 -10.14
CA CYS A 59 1.05 -14.43 -9.30
C CYS A 59 2.21 -15.38 -8.95
N ASP A 60 1.90 -16.63 -8.59
CA ASP A 60 2.90 -17.68 -8.30
C ASP A 60 3.80 -17.97 -9.50
N GLU A 61 3.21 -18.13 -10.69
CA GLU A 61 3.94 -18.41 -11.94
C GLU A 61 4.87 -17.27 -12.36
N GLN A 62 4.47 -16.04 -12.05
CA GLN A 62 5.25 -14.84 -12.37
C GLN A 62 6.20 -14.41 -11.24
N GLY A 63 6.15 -15.06 -10.07
CA GLY A 63 7.02 -14.78 -8.94
C GLY A 63 6.80 -13.39 -8.33
N LEU A 64 5.55 -12.98 -8.19
CA LEU A 64 5.23 -11.68 -7.59
C LEU A 64 5.68 -11.61 -6.13
N LEU A 65 6.08 -10.42 -5.71
CA LEU A 65 6.57 -10.17 -4.35
C LEU A 65 5.45 -10.34 -3.31
N TRP A 66 4.25 -9.81 -3.59
CA TRP A 66 3.05 -10.06 -2.81
C TRP A 66 1.77 -9.98 -3.65
N TYR A 67 0.71 -10.52 -3.09
CA TYR A 67 -0.66 -10.47 -3.56
C TYR A 67 -1.53 -9.79 -2.49
N GLU A 68 -1.93 -8.55 -2.76
CA GLU A 68 -2.63 -7.67 -1.83
C GLU A 68 -4.14 -7.75 -2.01
N ASP A 69 -4.89 -7.68 -0.90
CA ASP A 69 -6.34 -7.61 -0.81
C ASP A 69 -7.09 -8.51 -1.82
N PRO A 70 -6.88 -9.82 -1.77
CA PRO A 70 -7.21 -10.75 -2.86
C PRO A 70 -8.66 -10.78 -3.30
N TYR A 71 -9.65 -10.64 -2.40
CA TYR A 71 -11.05 -10.80 -2.79
C TYR A 71 -12.04 -10.00 -1.92
N ALA A 72 -13.29 -9.92 -2.40
CA ALA A 72 -14.35 -9.01 -1.95
C ALA A 72 -14.91 -9.33 -0.56
N ASP A 73 -14.08 -9.28 0.46
CA ASP A 73 -14.48 -9.40 1.87
C ASP A 73 -14.00 -8.21 2.73
N GLY A 74 -13.43 -7.18 2.07
CA GLY A 74 -12.86 -6.02 2.73
C GLY A 74 -11.60 -6.32 3.54
N GLY A 75 -10.89 -7.40 3.23
CA GLY A 75 -9.65 -7.77 3.92
C GLY A 75 -9.84 -8.26 5.35
N LEU A 76 -11.05 -8.68 5.74
CA LEU A 76 -11.37 -8.97 7.14
C LEU A 76 -11.54 -10.46 7.45
N THR A 77 -11.68 -11.32 6.45
CA THR A 77 -11.98 -12.75 6.65
C THR A 77 -10.70 -13.55 6.92
N ILE A 78 -10.31 -13.69 8.17
CA ILE A 78 -9.16 -14.51 8.59
C ILE A 78 -9.22 -15.92 7.97
N ARG A 79 -10.36 -16.61 8.10
CA ARG A 79 -10.53 -17.96 7.57
C ARG A 79 -10.32 -18.03 6.07
N GLY A 80 -10.85 -17.07 5.32
CA GLY A 80 -10.76 -17.04 3.87
C GLY A 80 -9.32 -16.85 3.40
N HIS A 81 -8.62 -15.91 3.96
CA HIS A 81 -7.21 -15.63 3.62
C HIS A 81 -6.28 -16.79 4.02
N LYS A 82 -6.49 -17.42 5.18
CA LYS A 82 -5.80 -18.67 5.51
C LYS A 82 -6.02 -19.75 4.47
N SER A 83 -7.27 -19.93 4.03
CA SER A 83 -7.60 -20.92 2.99
C SER A 83 -6.98 -20.56 1.63
N LEU A 84 -6.81 -19.28 1.32
CA LEU A 84 -6.11 -18.83 0.12
C LEU A 84 -4.60 -19.15 0.21
N ARG A 85 -3.96 -18.83 1.35
CA ARG A 85 -2.53 -19.10 1.58
C ARG A 85 -2.15 -20.58 1.46
N GLU A 86 -3.06 -21.51 1.73
CA GLU A 86 -2.86 -22.94 1.50
C GLU A 86 -2.83 -23.34 0.01
N LYS A 87 -3.27 -22.45 -0.90
CA LYS A 87 -3.51 -22.73 -2.31
C LYS A 87 -2.62 -21.94 -3.26
N VAL A 88 -1.99 -20.88 -2.76
CA VAL A 88 -1.07 -20.02 -3.49
C VAL A 88 0.25 -19.91 -2.73
N LYS A 89 1.35 -19.62 -3.46
CA LYS A 89 2.70 -19.49 -2.90
C LYS A 89 3.11 -18.06 -2.69
N THR A 90 2.57 -17.17 -3.53
CA THR A 90 2.81 -15.72 -3.42
C THR A 90 2.35 -15.25 -2.05
N PRO A 91 3.20 -14.53 -1.29
CA PRO A 91 2.84 -13.99 0.00
C PRO A 91 1.58 -13.12 -0.07
N ILE A 92 0.69 -13.26 0.90
CA ILE A 92 -0.55 -12.48 0.98
C ILE A 92 -0.33 -11.28 1.87
N MET A 93 -0.75 -10.12 1.42
CA MET A 93 -0.80 -8.89 2.20
C MET A 93 -2.24 -8.40 2.30
N ILE A 94 -2.70 -8.16 3.52
CA ILE A 94 -4.02 -7.56 3.83
C ILE A 94 -3.88 -6.62 5.01
N GLY A 95 -4.72 -5.59 5.07
CA GLY A 95 -4.74 -4.70 6.23
C GLY A 95 -5.17 -3.27 5.97
N GLU A 96 -5.09 -2.73 4.75
CA GLU A 96 -5.44 -1.32 4.48
C GLU A 96 -6.92 -1.00 4.79
N HIS A 97 -7.80 -2.01 4.78
CA HIS A 97 -9.21 -1.86 5.14
C HIS A 97 -9.50 -2.08 6.63
N VAL A 98 -8.50 -2.37 7.42
CA VAL A 98 -8.59 -2.51 8.89
C VAL A 98 -8.41 -1.16 9.56
N ARG A 99 -8.93 -0.99 10.78
CA ARG A 99 -9.00 0.33 11.44
C ARG A 99 -8.33 0.40 12.81
N ASN A 100 -7.73 -0.66 13.30
CA ASN A 100 -7.08 -0.63 14.60
C ASN A 100 -5.92 -1.64 14.74
N PRO A 101 -4.93 -1.34 15.61
CA PRO A 101 -3.74 -2.17 15.79
C PRO A 101 -4.01 -3.61 16.24
N GLU A 102 -5.08 -3.82 16.99
CA GLU A 102 -5.43 -5.14 17.53
C GLU A 102 -5.82 -6.10 16.40
N ILE A 103 -6.60 -5.61 15.41
CA ILE A 103 -7.00 -6.45 14.26
C ILE A 103 -5.81 -6.71 13.34
N HIS A 104 -4.93 -5.73 13.10
CA HIS A 104 -3.69 -5.95 12.36
C HIS A 104 -2.86 -7.08 12.98
N THR A 105 -2.70 -7.04 14.31
CA THR A 105 -1.97 -8.08 15.03
C THR A 105 -2.65 -9.45 14.88
N GLU A 106 -3.98 -9.51 14.97
CA GLU A 106 -4.74 -10.75 14.82
C GLU A 106 -4.59 -11.35 13.41
N LEU A 107 -4.60 -10.54 12.35
CA LEU A 107 -4.36 -11.00 10.98
C LEU A 107 -3.02 -11.72 10.84
N LEU A 108 -1.96 -11.19 11.45
CA LEU A 108 -0.62 -11.76 11.40
C LEU A 108 -0.52 -13.03 12.26
N VAL A 109 -0.93 -12.94 13.53
CA VAL A 109 -0.85 -14.08 14.48
C VAL A 109 -1.70 -15.26 14.03
N SER A 110 -2.87 -15.00 13.47
CA SER A 110 -3.72 -16.05 12.91
C SER A 110 -3.14 -16.70 11.65
N GLY A 111 -2.18 -16.04 10.98
CA GLY A 111 -1.63 -16.48 9.72
C GLY A 111 -2.52 -16.15 8.51
N ALA A 112 -3.30 -15.09 8.59
CA ALA A 112 -4.10 -14.60 7.47
C ALA A 112 -3.32 -13.70 6.51
N SER A 113 -2.27 -13.05 7.00
CA SER A 113 -1.37 -12.19 6.24
C SER A 113 0.09 -12.61 6.43
N ASP A 114 0.93 -12.33 5.43
CA ASP A 114 2.38 -12.51 5.47
C ASP A 114 3.13 -11.19 5.71
N PHE A 115 2.44 -10.05 5.61
CA PHE A 115 2.95 -8.71 5.85
C PHE A 115 2.03 -7.94 6.80
N GLY A 116 2.60 -7.02 7.57
CA GLY A 116 1.84 -5.92 8.14
C GLY A 116 1.51 -4.90 7.04
N ARG A 117 0.28 -4.41 7.01
CA ARG A 117 -0.13 -3.32 6.11
C ARG A 117 -0.79 -2.24 6.96
N VAL A 118 -0.18 -1.07 7.05
CA VAL A 118 -0.62 0.01 7.96
C VAL A 118 -0.87 1.30 7.19
N ASP A 119 -1.80 2.11 7.70
CA ASP A 119 -2.18 3.36 7.06
C ASP A 119 -2.50 4.44 8.11
N PRO A 120 -1.69 5.51 8.21
CA PRO A 120 -1.96 6.62 9.13
C PRO A 120 -3.33 7.29 8.96
N ASP A 121 -3.92 7.26 7.78
CA ASP A 121 -5.24 7.84 7.54
C ASP A 121 -6.36 7.00 8.15
N TYR A 122 -6.10 5.70 8.36
CA TYR A 122 -7.11 4.73 8.79
C TYR A 122 -6.89 4.16 10.20
N ASP A 123 -5.65 4.07 10.66
CA ASP A 123 -5.29 3.36 11.89
C ASP A 123 -5.29 4.25 13.15
N GLY A 124 -5.95 5.40 13.11
CA GLY A 124 -5.90 6.35 14.21
C GLY A 124 -4.63 7.20 14.20
N GLY A 125 -4.16 7.59 13.02
CA GLY A 125 -2.99 8.41 12.79
C GLY A 125 -1.68 7.61 12.90
N ILE A 126 -0.56 8.34 12.90
CA ILE A 126 0.78 7.76 13.04
C ILE A 126 0.89 6.88 14.31
N THR A 127 0.24 7.29 15.40
CA THR A 127 0.31 6.54 16.66
C THR A 127 -0.26 5.12 16.54
N GLY A 128 -1.42 4.98 15.90
CA GLY A 128 -2.06 3.68 15.70
C GLY A 128 -1.28 2.81 14.72
N SER A 129 -0.91 3.38 13.57
CA SER A 129 -0.09 2.67 12.58
C SER A 129 1.27 2.24 13.12
N TYR A 130 1.93 3.09 13.90
CA TYR A 130 3.20 2.74 14.54
C TYR A 130 3.06 1.59 15.52
N LYS A 131 1.96 1.54 16.33
CA LYS A 131 1.69 0.40 17.22
C LYS A 131 1.51 -0.90 16.45
N ALA A 132 0.72 -0.87 15.37
CA ALA A 132 0.52 -2.04 14.52
C ALA A 132 1.82 -2.49 13.86
N ALA A 133 2.61 -1.56 13.35
CA ALA A 133 3.91 -1.82 12.73
C ALA A 133 4.90 -2.45 13.73
N MET A 134 5.01 -1.90 14.95
CA MET A 134 5.89 -2.45 15.98
C MET A 134 5.47 -3.85 16.42
N ALA A 135 4.17 -4.13 16.49
CA ALA A 135 3.66 -5.48 16.74
C ALA A 135 4.08 -6.44 15.62
N ALA A 136 3.92 -6.04 14.35
CA ALA A 136 4.32 -6.86 13.21
C ALA A 136 5.83 -7.12 13.18
N GLU A 137 6.66 -6.09 13.36
CA GLU A 137 8.13 -6.24 13.42
C GLU A 137 8.58 -7.15 14.59
N SER A 138 7.92 -7.05 15.75
CA SER A 138 8.24 -7.90 16.91
C SER A 138 7.89 -9.38 16.68
N LEU A 139 6.93 -9.65 15.81
CA LEU A 139 6.57 -11.00 15.36
C LEU A 139 7.44 -11.49 14.20
N GLY A 140 8.31 -10.65 13.65
CA GLY A 140 9.22 -11.00 12.57
C GLY A 140 8.68 -10.75 11.17
N PHE A 141 7.57 -10.03 11.02
CA PHE A 141 6.99 -9.68 9.73
C PHE A 141 7.56 -8.36 9.20
N ASP A 142 7.63 -8.24 7.88
CA ASP A 142 7.81 -6.98 7.20
C ASP A 142 6.52 -6.16 7.24
N VAL A 143 6.65 -4.83 7.14
CA VAL A 143 5.54 -3.89 7.25
C VAL A 143 5.56 -2.94 6.07
N GLU A 144 4.49 -2.92 5.29
CA GLU A 144 4.30 -1.98 4.20
C GLU A 144 3.32 -0.88 4.60
N VAL A 145 3.71 0.37 4.35
CA VAL A 145 2.86 1.53 4.59
C VAL A 145 2.01 1.77 3.35
N HIS A 146 0.69 1.85 3.53
CA HIS A 146 -0.26 2.10 2.45
C HIS A 146 -0.19 3.57 2.01
N SER A 147 -0.24 3.79 0.68
CA SER A 147 -0.33 5.11 0.07
C SER A 147 0.91 6.00 0.27
N CYS A 148 0.80 7.26 -0.12
CA CYS A 148 1.82 8.29 0.00
C CYS A 148 1.29 9.49 0.80
N GLY A 149 2.21 10.30 1.27
CA GLY A 149 1.88 11.49 2.06
C GLY A 149 2.93 11.75 3.14
N PRO A 150 2.93 12.95 3.73
CA PRO A 150 3.93 13.31 4.75
C PRO A 150 3.91 12.37 5.96
N ALA A 151 2.73 11.95 6.41
CA ALA A 151 2.58 11.04 7.55
C ALA A 151 3.13 9.64 7.23
N MET A 152 2.82 9.11 6.04
CA MET A 152 3.29 7.82 5.55
C MET A 152 4.82 7.82 5.42
N ARG A 153 5.38 8.88 4.84
CA ARG A 153 6.83 9.05 4.66
C ARG A 153 7.58 9.07 5.99
N GLN A 154 7.10 9.83 6.98
CA GLN A 154 7.68 9.87 8.32
C GLN A 154 7.52 8.55 9.07
N LEU A 155 6.34 7.91 8.97
CA LEU A 155 6.13 6.61 9.57
C LEU A 155 7.10 5.59 9.00
N MET A 156 7.16 5.44 7.66
CA MET A 156 8.02 4.47 7.01
C MET A 156 9.50 4.67 7.38
N ALA A 157 9.97 5.92 7.47
CA ALA A 157 11.33 6.23 7.88
C ALA A 157 11.68 5.79 9.32
N SER A 158 10.68 5.54 10.15
CA SER A 158 10.84 5.05 11.52
C SER A 158 10.83 3.52 11.64
N LEU A 159 10.50 2.81 10.56
CA LEU A 159 10.40 1.35 10.52
C LEU A 159 11.71 0.72 10.05
N SER A 160 12.03 -0.45 10.58
CA SER A 160 13.25 -1.19 10.24
C SER A 160 13.03 -2.29 9.19
N ARG A 161 11.76 -2.63 8.90
CA ARG A 161 11.37 -3.75 8.04
C ARG A 161 10.31 -3.34 7.02
N SER A 162 10.51 -2.18 6.37
CA SER A 162 9.65 -1.70 5.29
C SER A 162 10.42 -1.71 3.98
N ASN A 163 9.80 -2.15 2.89
CA ASN A 163 10.50 -2.39 1.62
C ASN A 163 10.30 -1.25 0.63
N TYR A 164 9.06 -0.78 0.44
CA TYR A 164 8.73 0.18 -0.60
C TYR A 164 7.87 1.33 -0.07
N TYR A 165 8.31 2.57 -0.36
CA TYR A 165 7.44 3.73 -0.26
C TYR A 165 6.54 3.77 -1.50
N GLU A 166 5.24 3.80 -1.29
CA GLU A 166 4.25 3.76 -2.36
C GLU A 166 4.03 5.15 -2.94
N ILE A 167 4.22 5.30 -4.27
CA ILE A 167 3.83 6.48 -5.03
C ILE A 167 2.65 6.11 -5.89
N ASN A 168 1.54 6.82 -5.74
CA ASN A 168 0.29 6.53 -6.43
C ASN A 168 0.34 7.03 -7.87
N LEU A 169 0.63 6.14 -8.81
CA LEU A 169 0.57 6.42 -10.23
C LEU A 169 -0.78 6.01 -10.81
N VAL A 170 -1.66 6.98 -11.00
CA VAL A 170 -2.94 6.71 -11.67
C VAL A 170 -2.79 6.71 -13.18
N HIS A 171 -2.08 7.69 -13.74
CA HIS A 171 -1.83 7.79 -15.17
C HIS A 171 -0.71 8.82 -15.45
N PRO A 172 0.22 8.55 -16.38
CA PRO A 172 1.39 9.41 -16.61
C PRO A 172 1.08 10.81 -17.13
N VAL A 173 -0.14 11.07 -17.59
CA VAL A 173 -0.57 12.40 -18.08
C VAL A 173 -1.79 12.96 -17.33
N ALA A 174 -2.30 12.25 -16.31
CA ALA A 174 -3.36 12.75 -15.45
C ALA A 174 -2.74 13.42 -14.21
N PRO A 175 -3.36 14.48 -13.66
CA PRO A 175 -2.95 15.01 -12.37
C PRO A 175 -2.99 13.93 -11.30
N ASN A 176 -1.98 13.91 -10.43
CA ASN A 176 -1.97 13.01 -9.28
C ASN A 176 -3.00 13.50 -8.25
N PRO A 177 -4.07 12.73 -7.96
CA PRO A 177 -5.09 13.16 -7.02
C PRO A 177 -4.60 13.17 -5.57
N TRP A 178 -3.47 12.55 -5.28
CA TRP A 178 -2.86 12.48 -3.96
C TRP A 178 -1.89 13.63 -3.69
N GLN A 179 -1.41 14.30 -4.75
CA GLN A 179 -0.62 15.51 -4.62
C GLN A 179 -1.53 16.72 -4.41
N LEU A 180 -1.80 17.06 -3.16
CA LEU A 180 -2.65 18.20 -2.81
C LEU A 180 -1.89 19.52 -2.96
N PRO A 181 -2.51 20.59 -3.47
CA PRO A 181 -1.87 21.89 -3.67
C PRO A 181 -1.84 22.71 -2.37
N ILE A 182 -1.53 22.06 -1.24
CA ILE A 182 -1.57 22.66 0.11
C ILE A 182 -0.17 22.83 0.73
N TYR A 183 0.88 22.48 0.00
CA TYR A 183 2.26 22.57 0.48
C TYR A 183 2.90 23.86 -0.03
N LEU A 184 3.61 24.57 0.85
CA LEU A 184 4.36 25.79 0.53
C LEU A 184 5.83 25.50 0.21
N ASP A 185 6.30 24.35 0.63
CA ASP A 185 7.65 23.85 0.35
C ASP A 185 7.68 22.98 -0.93
N GLU A 186 8.85 22.42 -1.22
CA GLU A 186 9.06 21.56 -2.38
C GLU A 186 8.57 20.11 -2.16
N TYR A 187 7.67 19.88 -1.20
CA TYR A 187 7.13 18.54 -0.96
C TYR A 187 6.37 18.03 -2.18
N SER A 188 6.75 16.84 -2.64
CA SER A 188 6.13 16.17 -3.79
C SER A 188 6.06 14.67 -3.59
N ASP A 189 4.93 14.06 -3.98
CA ASP A 189 4.73 12.64 -4.24
C ASP A 189 4.40 12.39 -5.71
N GLU A 190 4.89 13.26 -6.60
CA GLU A 190 4.84 13.03 -8.04
C GLU A 190 5.94 12.04 -8.47
N LEU A 191 5.86 11.56 -9.71
CA LEU A 191 6.77 10.52 -10.21
C LEU A 191 8.26 10.89 -10.20
N ASP A 192 8.58 12.16 -10.14
CA ASP A 192 9.94 12.70 -10.13
C ASP A 192 10.48 13.01 -8.71
N CYS A 193 9.71 12.65 -7.66
CA CYS A 193 10.13 12.89 -6.27
C CYS A 193 11.26 11.97 -5.80
N ILE A 194 11.62 10.93 -6.56
CA ILE A 194 12.71 10.02 -6.23
C ILE A 194 14.05 10.58 -6.70
N ASN A 195 15.10 10.34 -5.92
CA ASN A 195 16.46 10.68 -6.29
C ASN A 195 17.11 9.64 -7.23
N SER A 196 18.37 9.85 -7.60
CA SER A 196 19.12 8.94 -8.49
C SER A 196 19.27 7.52 -7.97
N ASP A 197 19.13 7.31 -6.66
CA ASP A 197 19.21 6.00 -6.01
C ASP A 197 17.85 5.30 -5.92
N GLY A 198 16.79 5.95 -6.44
CA GLY A 198 15.40 5.46 -6.38
C GLY A 198 14.79 5.60 -4.99
N MET A 199 15.25 6.56 -4.20
CA MET A 199 14.82 6.81 -2.83
C MET A 199 14.06 8.13 -2.75
N VAL A 200 13.08 8.19 -1.85
CA VAL A 200 12.37 9.41 -1.49
C VAL A 200 13.03 10.02 -0.25
N GLU A 201 13.30 11.32 -0.29
CA GLU A 201 13.89 12.01 0.85
C GLU A 201 12.87 12.23 1.97
N VAL A 202 13.34 12.08 3.21
CA VAL A 202 12.56 12.34 4.42
C VAL A 202 13.05 13.63 5.04
N SER A 203 12.15 14.60 5.18
CA SER A 203 12.47 15.89 5.81
C SER A 203 12.84 15.72 7.29
N SER A 204 13.86 16.45 7.73
CA SER A 204 14.24 16.56 9.15
C SER A 204 13.57 17.74 9.86
N SER A 205 12.70 18.48 9.19
CA SER A 205 11.93 19.57 9.79
C SER A 205 10.93 19.04 10.84
N PRO A 206 10.55 19.87 11.83
CA PRO A 206 9.60 19.47 12.87
C PRO A 206 8.24 19.02 12.33
N GLY A 207 7.54 18.18 13.08
CA GLY A 207 6.20 17.68 12.73
C GLY A 207 6.25 16.66 11.60
N LEU A 208 5.43 16.84 10.58
CA LEU A 208 5.41 16.00 9.39
C LEU A 208 6.50 16.36 8.37
N GLY A 209 7.28 17.39 8.67
CA GLY A 209 8.39 17.81 7.83
C GLY A 209 7.98 18.56 6.57
N VAL A 210 6.80 19.17 6.57
CA VAL A 210 6.24 19.96 5.46
C VAL A 210 5.65 21.26 5.97
N ASP A 211 5.62 22.28 5.11
CA ASP A 211 4.96 23.57 5.36
C ASP A 211 3.61 23.61 4.62
N TYR A 212 2.55 23.86 5.38
CA TYR A 212 1.19 23.91 4.84
C TYR A 212 0.73 25.34 4.54
N ASP A 213 0.05 25.55 3.41
CA ASP A 213 -0.71 26.77 3.12
C ASP A 213 -2.00 26.82 3.97
N TRP A 214 -1.86 27.21 5.23
CA TRP A 214 -2.98 27.33 6.15
C TRP A 214 -4.04 28.32 5.68
N MET A 215 -3.66 29.36 4.91
CA MET A 215 -4.61 30.31 4.35
C MET A 215 -5.48 29.66 3.27
N MET A 216 -4.90 28.80 2.44
CA MET A 216 -5.65 28.03 1.47
C MET A 216 -6.56 27.00 2.16
N ILE A 217 -6.03 26.24 3.11
CA ILE A 217 -6.80 25.25 3.90
C ILE A 217 -8.01 25.94 4.56
N GLU A 218 -7.84 27.07 5.22
CA GLU A 218 -8.94 27.79 5.85
C GLU A 218 -9.99 28.28 4.85
N ARG A 219 -9.57 28.78 3.69
CA ARG A 219 -10.52 29.23 2.64
C ARG A 219 -11.36 28.10 2.08
N GLN A 220 -10.85 26.87 2.08
CA GLN A 220 -11.54 25.70 1.55
C GLN A 220 -12.22 24.85 2.63
N THR A 221 -12.07 25.21 3.90
CA THR A 221 -12.70 24.52 5.02
C THR A 221 -14.22 24.72 4.96
N VAL A 222 -14.95 23.63 4.82
CA VAL A 222 -16.43 23.63 4.77
C VAL A 222 -17.05 23.40 6.15
N GLU A 223 -16.32 22.74 7.05
CA GLU A 223 -16.77 22.46 8.42
C GLU A 223 -15.56 22.31 9.35
N ARG A 224 -15.71 22.75 10.60
CA ARG A 224 -14.71 22.55 11.65
C ARG A 224 -15.37 21.91 12.87
N ILE A 225 -14.89 20.74 13.25
CA ILE A 225 -15.31 20.04 14.46
C ILE A 225 -14.22 20.18 15.52
N ILE A 226 -14.59 20.68 16.70
CA ILE A 226 -13.69 20.77 17.86
C ILE A 226 -14.10 19.68 18.84
N ILE A 227 -13.16 18.82 19.20
CA ILE A 227 -13.34 17.76 20.21
C ILE A 227 -12.57 18.23 21.45
N GLU A 228 -13.28 18.45 22.56
CA GLU A 228 -12.73 18.87 23.86
C GLU A 228 -12.38 17.65 24.72
#